data_b5cff926078feb84d593431445d582c4
#
_entry.id   b5cff926078feb84d593431445d582c4
#
_cell.length_a   1.000
_cell.length_b   1.000
_cell.length_c   1.000
_cell.angle_alpha   90.00
_cell.angle_beta   90.00
_cell.angle_gamma   90.00
#
_symmetry.space_group_name_H-M   'P 1'
#
loop_
_entity.id
_entity.type
_entity.pdbx_description
1 polymer ?
#
loop_
_entity_poly.entity_id
_entity_poly.type
_entity_poly.pdbx_seq_one_letter_code
_entity_poly.pdbx_strand_id
1 'polypeptide(L)'
;MTRNEFLKLMGYSAVLAAAGCRTACACEKPRYALQLYSIHKIFWKDPVANLAALKAGGYDGVEFAGYNGKSAAELRKLLSDAGLVAAGTHVNGDIALVGDELKRTLDFCAEAGIESVSTPHASRKSEDAYRKFGRDMGLAAEAAAKYGIKVGIHSTYHHFKTRYNGVSAWDVIYSEASPLLQQQIDTGNTFHTGEDLVALLKKYPNRHHSIHAKENVPTVDGVLGVPPTDGGKCVPWDDVFAYMKTETAQKWWIVEAEGRPDSLEPAIKCVKFLRDRT
;
A
#
# COMPACT_ATOMS: atom_id res chain seq x y z
N MET A 1 36.88 -37.60 -19.43
CA MET A 1 36.29 -37.43 -18.09
C MET A 1 35.63 -38.76 -17.70
N THR A 2 36.13 -39.43 -16.68
CA THR A 2 35.62 -40.73 -16.23
C THR A 2 34.37 -40.53 -15.33
N ARG A 3 33.57 -41.60 -15.21
CA ARG A 3 32.37 -41.58 -14.33
C ARG A 3 32.71 -41.19 -12.88
N ASN A 4 33.89 -41.52 -12.41
CA ASN A 4 34.37 -41.18 -11.06
C ASN A 4 34.77 -39.69 -10.92
N GLU A 5 35.26 -39.06 -11.97
CA GLU A 5 35.57 -37.62 -11.99
C GLU A 5 34.27 -36.81 -12.01
N PHE A 6 33.25 -37.27 -12.74
CA PHE A 6 31.93 -36.65 -12.75
C PHE A 6 31.24 -36.71 -11.38
N LEU A 7 31.30 -37.87 -10.68
CA LEU A 7 30.75 -38.03 -9.34
C LEU A 7 31.47 -37.20 -8.28
N LYS A 8 32.78 -36.95 -8.43
CA LYS A 8 33.53 -36.04 -7.55
C LYS A 8 33.12 -34.59 -7.79
N LEU A 9 32.89 -34.17 -9.03
CA LEU A 9 32.44 -32.83 -9.36
C LEU A 9 31.03 -32.56 -8.78
N MET A 10 30.11 -33.53 -8.84
CA MET A 10 28.79 -33.42 -8.26
C MET A 10 28.78 -33.41 -6.72
N GLY A 11 29.78 -34.12 -6.09
CA GLY A 11 29.92 -34.13 -4.63
C GLY A 11 30.41 -32.78 -4.06
N TYR A 12 31.20 -32.00 -4.81
CA TYR A 12 31.64 -30.66 -4.37
C TYR A 12 30.55 -29.60 -4.51
N SER A 13 29.63 -29.78 -5.44
CA SER A 13 28.49 -28.85 -5.60
C SER A 13 27.42 -29.00 -4.50
N ALA A 14 27.31 -30.18 -3.87
CA ALA A 14 26.34 -30.44 -2.81
C ALA A 14 26.80 -29.94 -1.43
N VAL A 15 28.10 -29.71 -1.20
CA VAL A 15 28.62 -29.22 0.10
C VAL A 15 28.57 -27.69 0.20
N LEU A 16 28.52 -26.97 -0.93
CA LEU A 16 28.38 -25.48 -0.93
C LEU A 16 26.97 -25.00 -0.79
N ALA A 17 25.94 -25.88 -0.90
CA ALA A 17 24.55 -25.53 -0.73
C ALA A 17 24.06 -25.63 0.73
N ALA A 18 24.86 -26.13 1.67
CA ALA A 18 24.47 -26.30 3.08
C ALA A 18 25.01 -25.21 4.01
N ALA A 19 25.84 -24.27 3.52
CA ALA A 19 26.15 -23.03 4.24
C ALA A 19 25.16 -21.95 3.82
N GLY A 20 23.86 -22.25 3.91
CA GLY A 20 22.81 -21.26 3.81
C GLY A 20 23.00 -20.28 4.96
N CYS A 21 23.57 -19.13 4.63
CA CYS A 21 23.54 -17.96 5.48
C CYS A 21 22.05 -17.68 5.77
N ARG A 22 21.54 -18.21 6.88
CA ARG A 22 20.35 -17.69 7.54
C ARG A 22 20.75 -16.33 8.11
N THR A 23 20.94 -15.35 7.22
CA THR A 23 20.70 -13.98 7.65
C THR A 23 19.25 -13.99 8.11
N ALA A 24 19.06 -13.99 9.42
CA ALA A 24 17.77 -13.62 9.98
C ALA A 24 17.42 -12.32 9.25
N CYS A 25 16.39 -12.37 8.39
CA CYS A 25 15.84 -11.18 7.80
C CYS A 25 15.40 -10.37 9.01
N ALA A 26 16.17 -9.36 9.39
CA ALA A 26 15.76 -8.44 10.44
C ALA A 26 14.46 -7.86 9.91
N CYS A 27 13.35 -8.19 10.56
CA CYS A 27 12.06 -7.65 10.23
C CYS A 27 12.24 -6.12 10.28
N GLU A 28 12.20 -5.47 9.10
CA GLU A 28 12.30 -4.01 9.06
C GLU A 28 11.21 -3.45 9.95
N LYS A 29 11.58 -2.48 10.78
CA LYS A 29 10.59 -1.82 11.64
C LYS A 29 9.50 -1.22 10.76
N PRO A 30 8.22 -1.34 11.14
CA PRO A 30 7.13 -0.75 10.39
C PRO A 30 7.33 0.77 10.28
N ARG A 31 7.02 1.33 9.11
CA ARG A 31 7.09 2.76 8.81
C ARG A 31 5.69 3.32 8.67
N TYR A 32 5.54 4.59 8.95
CA TYR A 32 4.24 5.25 9.02
C TYR A 32 4.18 6.42 8.05
N ALA A 33 3.17 6.42 7.18
CA ALA A 33 2.92 7.51 6.26
C ALA A 33 1.50 8.05 6.41
N LEU A 34 1.28 9.29 5.98
CA LEU A 34 -0.04 9.86 5.84
C LEU A 34 -0.44 9.89 4.37
N GLN A 35 -1.64 9.38 4.05
CA GLN A 35 -2.30 9.68 2.78
C GLN A 35 -2.71 11.16 2.80
N LEU A 36 -2.12 11.97 1.91
CA LEU A 36 -2.29 13.44 1.93
C LEU A 36 -3.71 13.90 1.61
N TYR A 37 -4.56 13.03 1.08
CA TYR A 37 -5.99 13.31 0.94
C TYR A 37 -6.65 13.57 2.30
N SER A 38 -6.16 12.97 3.37
CA SER A 38 -6.64 13.19 4.73
C SER A 38 -6.60 14.65 5.17
N ILE A 39 -5.70 15.44 4.58
CA ILE A 39 -5.52 16.87 4.88
C ILE A 39 -5.57 17.75 3.62
N HIS A 40 -6.31 17.30 2.59
CA HIS A 40 -6.31 17.93 1.26
C HIS A 40 -6.72 19.41 1.28
N LYS A 41 -7.51 19.86 2.26
CA LYS A 41 -7.92 21.27 2.37
C LYS A 41 -6.81 22.21 2.82
N ILE A 42 -5.77 21.69 3.47
CA ILE A 42 -4.69 22.51 4.05
C ILE A 42 -3.31 22.18 3.47
N PHE A 43 -3.08 20.95 3.01
CA PHE A 43 -1.73 20.49 2.65
C PHE A 43 -1.03 21.46 1.68
N TRP A 44 -1.63 21.75 0.54
CA TRP A 44 -1.00 22.58 -0.48
C TRP A 44 -1.04 24.10 -0.19
N LYS A 45 -1.68 24.54 0.89
CA LYS A 45 -1.63 25.94 1.32
C LYS A 45 -0.28 26.30 1.96
N ASP A 46 0.27 25.37 2.73
CA ASP A 46 1.60 25.46 3.33
C ASP A 46 2.21 24.07 3.46
N PRO A 47 2.75 23.50 2.38
CA PRO A 47 3.29 22.15 2.41
C PRO A 47 4.51 22.01 3.32
N VAL A 48 5.32 23.06 3.49
CA VAL A 48 6.51 23.04 4.34
C VAL A 48 6.12 22.89 5.81
N ALA A 49 5.21 23.75 6.30
CA ALA A 49 4.75 23.68 7.68
C ALA A 49 3.99 22.36 7.96
N ASN A 50 3.13 21.90 7.03
CA ASN A 50 2.40 20.65 7.19
C ASN A 50 3.35 19.44 7.26
N LEU A 51 4.37 19.37 6.40
CA LEU A 51 5.35 18.27 6.44
C LEU A 51 6.19 18.30 7.71
N ALA A 52 6.61 19.48 8.16
CA ALA A 52 7.33 19.61 9.44
C ALA A 52 6.47 19.14 10.63
N ALA A 53 5.18 19.47 10.64
CA ALA A 53 4.25 19.01 11.67
C ALA A 53 4.01 17.48 11.60
N LEU A 54 3.89 16.90 10.40
CA LEU A 54 3.81 15.45 10.22
C LEU A 54 5.07 14.75 10.75
N LYS A 55 6.25 15.26 10.43
CA LYS A 55 7.51 14.71 10.93
C LYS A 55 7.58 14.77 12.45
N ALA A 56 7.25 15.91 13.04
CA ALA A 56 7.20 16.09 14.50
C ALA A 56 6.16 15.18 15.15
N GLY A 57 5.04 14.92 14.46
CA GLY A 57 3.97 14.02 14.91
C GLY A 57 4.34 12.53 14.84
N GLY A 58 5.46 12.18 14.19
CA GLY A 58 5.95 10.81 14.16
C GLY A 58 5.76 10.08 12.82
N TYR A 59 5.47 10.77 11.75
CA TYR A 59 5.44 10.17 10.41
C TYR A 59 6.85 9.99 9.84
N ASP A 60 7.03 8.93 9.05
CA ASP A 60 8.27 8.62 8.32
C ASP A 60 8.15 9.01 6.84
N GLY A 61 6.91 9.15 6.34
CA GLY A 61 6.63 9.49 4.96
C GLY A 61 5.22 9.96 4.71
N VAL A 62 4.91 10.14 3.42
CA VAL A 62 3.59 10.50 2.93
C VAL A 62 3.22 9.67 1.70
N GLU A 63 1.93 9.52 1.44
CA GLU A 63 1.40 9.05 0.18
C GLU A 63 0.69 10.21 -0.52
N PHE A 64 1.08 10.48 -1.76
CA PHE A 64 0.50 11.57 -2.53
C PHE A 64 -0.90 11.25 -3.09
N ALA A 65 -1.76 12.27 -3.09
CA ALA A 65 -3.05 12.28 -3.78
C ALA A 65 -3.07 13.40 -4.83
N GLY A 66 -2.11 13.34 -5.76
CA GLY A 66 -1.83 14.39 -6.73
C GLY A 66 -0.67 15.29 -6.31
N TYR A 67 -0.11 16.04 -7.28
CA TYR A 67 1.17 16.71 -7.14
C TYR A 67 1.09 18.24 -7.21
N ASN A 68 -0.10 18.80 -7.40
CA ASN A 68 -0.33 20.25 -7.51
C ASN A 68 0.62 20.95 -8.52
N GLY A 69 0.85 20.32 -9.66
CA GLY A 69 1.71 20.85 -10.72
C GLY A 69 3.22 20.80 -10.45
N LYS A 70 3.66 20.21 -9.34
CA LYS A 70 5.09 20.08 -9.02
C LYS A 70 5.76 18.99 -9.84
N SER A 71 7.01 19.26 -10.22
CA SER A 71 7.89 18.27 -10.81
C SER A 71 8.36 17.23 -9.80
N ALA A 72 8.86 16.10 -10.28
CA ALA A 72 9.42 15.03 -9.46
C ALA A 72 10.58 15.53 -8.57
N ALA A 73 11.47 16.35 -9.13
CA ALA A 73 12.58 16.95 -8.38
C ALA A 73 12.11 17.88 -7.24
N GLU A 74 11.06 18.69 -7.48
CA GLU A 74 10.48 19.57 -6.44
C GLU A 74 9.85 18.74 -5.32
N LEU A 75 9.12 17.67 -5.64
CA LEU A 75 8.52 16.77 -4.63
C LEU A 75 9.61 16.08 -3.81
N ARG A 76 10.63 15.53 -4.46
CA ARG A 76 11.78 14.92 -3.78
C ARG A 76 12.44 15.90 -2.82
N LYS A 77 12.72 17.13 -3.29
CA LYS A 77 13.33 18.16 -2.45
C LYS A 77 12.45 18.52 -1.26
N LEU A 78 11.17 18.74 -1.50
CA LEU A 78 10.19 19.11 -0.47
C LEU A 78 10.15 18.07 0.68
N LEU A 79 10.15 16.79 0.34
CA LEU A 79 10.15 15.72 1.34
C LEU A 79 11.50 15.56 2.03
N SER A 80 12.61 15.65 1.27
CA SER A 80 13.95 15.52 1.86
C SER A 80 14.26 16.64 2.85
N ASP A 81 13.84 17.87 2.56
CA ASP A 81 14.01 19.02 3.46
C ASP A 81 13.23 18.83 4.78
N ALA A 82 12.11 18.11 4.75
CA ALA A 82 11.31 17.75 5.92
C ALA A 82 11.79 16.47 6.63
N GLY A 83 12.76 15.74 6.07
CA GLY A 83 13.21 14.44 6.58
C GLY A 83 12.13 13.34 6.46
N LEU A 84 11.27 13.45 5.45
CA LEU A 84 10.23 12.48 5.09
C LEU A 84 10.55 11.82 3.74
N VAL A 85 9.87 10.73 3.42
CA VAL A 85 9.97 10.07 2.11
C VAL A 85 8.60 9.86 1.47
N ALA A 86 8.58 9.58 0.17
CA ALA A 86 7.37 9.25 -0.57
C ALA A 86 7.08 7.75 -0.47
N ALA A 87 6.25 7.34 0.47
CA ALA A 87 5.81 5.96 0.65
C ALA A 87 5.01 5.46 -0.57
N GLY A 88 4.25 6.35 -1.18
CA GLY A 88 3.43 6.01 -2.33
C GLY A 88 2.75 7.21 -2.98
N THR A 89 1.96 6.89 -3.98
CA THR A 89 1.05 7.83 -4.64
C THR A 89 -0.19 7.13 -5.17
N HIS A 90 -1.33 7.81 -5.13
CA HIS A 90 -2.53 7.38 -5.83
C HIS A 90 -2.61 8.03 -7.22
N VAL A 91 -2.91 7.21 -8.23
CA VAL A 91 -3.08 7.63 -9.62
C VAL A 91 -4.34 7.00 -10.22
N ASN A 92 -4.84 7.58 -11.31
CA ASN A 92 -5.86 6.89 -12.11
C ASN A 92 -5.19 5.78 -12.93
N GLY A 93 -5.37 4.52 -12.53
CA GLY A 93 -4.74 3.37 -13.16
C GLY A 93 -5.10 3.16 -14.63
N ASP A 94 -6.30 3.55 -15.05
CA ASP A 94 -6.75 3.43 -16.44
C ASP A 94 -6.01 4.38 -17.40
N ILE A 95 -5.40 5.41 -16.86
CA ILE A 95 -4.65 6.41 -17.62
C ILE A 95 -3.15 6.25 -17.34
N ALA A 96 -2.75 6.33 -16.09
CA ALA A 96 -1.35 6.45 -15.69
C ALA A 96 -0.57 5.12 -15.70
N LEU A 97 -1.28 3.97 -15.68
CA LEU A 97 -0.66 2.65 -15.56
C LEU A 97 -0.87 1.77 -16.82
N VAL A 98 -1.15 2.38 -17.98
CA VAL A 98 -1.33 1.68 -19.24
C VAL A 98 -0.59 2.39 -20.39
N GLY A 99 -0.22 1.63 -21.42
CA GLY A 99 0.41 2.17 -22.63
C GLY A 99 1.66 3.01 -22.34
N ASP A 100 1.84 4.09 -23.10
CA ASP A 100 2.99 4.98 -22.99
C ASP A 100 3.01 5.79 -21.67
N GLU A 101 1.85 6.03 -21.06
CA GLU A 101 1.75 6.74 -19.80
C GLU A 101 2.33 5.94 -18.64
N LEU A 102 2.31 4.62 -18.69
CA LEU A 102 2.95 3.78 -17.67
C LEU A 102 4.43 4.13 -17.51
N LYS A 103 5.16 4.23 -18.64
CA LYS A 103 6.58 4.58 -18.59
C LYS A 103 6.80 5.97 -17.99
N ARG A 104 6.01 6.97 -18.41
CA ARG A 104 6.11 8.35 -17.88
C ARG A 104 5.83 8.39 -16.39
N THR A 105 4.82 7.66 -15.93
CA THR A 105 4.47 7.54 -14.50
C THR A 105 5.61 6.91 -13.72
N LEU A 106 6.21 5.83 -14.21
CA LEU A 106 7.30 5.14 -13.53
C LEU A 106 8.59 5.99 -13.51
N ASP A 107 8.94 6.68 -14.60
CA ASP A 107 10.07 7.60 -14.65
C ASP A 107 9.89 8.73 -13.64
N PHE A 108 8.69 9.35 -13.59
CA PHE A 108 8.35 10.39 -12.60
C PHE A 108 8.47 9.87 -11.16
N CYS A 109 7.90 8.69 -10.88
CA CYS A 109 7.96 8.10 -9.54
C CYS A 109 9.41 7.78 -9.12
N ALA A 110 10.20 7.23 -10.03
CA ALA A 110 11.62 6.94 -9.76
C ALA A 110 12.42 8.22 -9.46
N GLU A 111 12.21 9.29 -10.25
CA GLU A 111 12.84 10.59 -10.01
C GLU A 111 12.38 11.21 -8.69
N ALA A 112 11.08 11.16 -8.38
CA ALA A 112 10.53 11.69 -7.13
C ALA A 112 10.90 10.85 -5.89
N GLY A 113 11.38 9.61 -6.09
CA GLY A 113 11.68 8.67 -5.01
C GLY A 113 10.43 8.04 -4.41
N ILE A 114 9.37 7.88 -5.19
CA ILE A 114 8.10 7.28 -4.78
C ILE A 114 8.25 5.75 -4.79
N GLU A 115 7.99 5.09 -3.67
CA GLU A 115 8.21 3.65 -3.49
C GLU A 115 7.07 2.79 -4.06
N SER A 116 5.84 3.31 -4.11
CA SER A 116 4.68 2.57 -4.61
C SER A 116 3.67 3.45 -5.34
N VAL A 117 2.93 2.84 -6.28
CA VAL A 117 1.85 3.48 -7.03
C VAL A 117 0.60 2.63 -6.87
N SER A 118 -0.47 3.20 -6.34
CA SER A 118 -1.75 2.51 -6.19
C SER A 118 -2.87 3.23 -6.93
N THR A 119 -3.84 2.46 -7.43
CA THR A 119 -5.05 3.05 -8.02
C THR A 119 -6.24 2.87 -7.08
N PRO A 120 -6.90 3.99 -6.66
CA PRO A 120 -8.05 3.93 -5.77
C PRO A 120 -9.37 3.67 -6.50
N HIS A 121 -9.38 3.71 -7.83
CA HIS A 121 -10.58 3.62 -8.64
C HIS A 121 -10.54 2.41 -9.56
N ALA A 122 -11.23 1.36 -9.15
CA ALA A 122 -11.29 0.12 -9.92
C ALA A 122 -12.74 -0.37 -10.14
N SER A 123 -13.75 0.52 -10.09
CA SER A 123 -15.13 0.15 -10.42
C SER A 123 -15.27 -0.15 -11.91
N ARG A 124 -15.86 -1.30 -12.26
CA ARG A 124 -16.05 -1.78 -13.63
C ARG A 124 -17.49 -2.22 -13.85
N LYS A 125 -17.90 -2.24 -15.11
CA LYS A 125 -19.29 -2.54 -15.49
C LYS A 125 -19.60 -4.04 -15.62
N SER A 126 -18.58 -4.89 -15.73
CA SER A 126 -18.75 -6.34 -15.93
C SER A 126 -17.59 -7.13 -15.35
N GLU A 127 -17.79 -8.43 -15.17
CA GLU A 127 -16.77 -9.37 -14.73
C GLU A 127 -15.56 -9.37 -15.67
N ASP A 128 -15.79 -9.42 -16.99
CA ASP A 128 -14.72 -9.39 -18.00
C ASP A 128 -13.88 -8.10 -17.93
N ALA A 129 -14.53 -6.98 -17.62
CA ALA A 129 -13.83 -5.71 -17.44
C ALA A 129 -12.96 -5.71 -16.17
N TYR A 130 -13.38 -6.39 -15.09
CA TYR A 130 -12.54 -6.61 -13.90
C TYR A 130 -11.37 -7.55 -14.20
N ARG A 131 -11.60 -8.64 -14.94
CA ARG A 131 -10.53 -9.57 -15.39
C ARG A 131 -9.48 -8.84 -16.23
N LYS A 132 -9.94 -8.05 -17.21
CA LYS A 132 -9.04 -7.23 -18.04
C LYS A 132 -8.21 -6.26 -17.18
N PHE A 133 -8.86 -5.57 -16.26
CA PHE A 133 -8.19 -4.65 -15.35
C PHE A 133 -7.12 -5.36 -14.49
N GLY A 134 -7.40 -6.55 -13.98
CA GLY A 134 -6.43 -7.38 -13.27
C GLY A 134 -5.18 -7.69 -14.11
N ARG A 135 -5.38 -8.07 -15.37
CA ARG A 135 -4.27 -8.31 -16.32
C ARG A 135 -3.47 -7.04 -16.59
N ASP A 136 -4.14 -5.93 -16.88
CA ASP A 136 -3.47 -4.65 -17.17
C ASP A 136 -2.62 -4.17 -16.00
N MET A 137 -3.17 -4.23 -14.77
CA MET A 137 -2.45 -3.84 -13.55
C MET A 137 -1.33 -4.83 -13.22
N GLY A 138 -1.52 -6.11 -13.54
CA GLY A 138 -0.47 -7.13 -13.44
C GLY A 138 0.73 -6.81 -14.33
N LEU A 139 0.50 -6.44 -15.58
CA LEU A 139 1.56 -6.00 -16.52
C LEU A 139 2.25 -4.72 -16.03
N ALA A 140 1.48 -3.78 -15.48
CA ALA A 140 2.05 -2.57 -14.88
C ALA A 140 2.97 -2.91 -13.70
N ALA A 141 2.59 -3.87 -12.84
CA ALA A 141 3.41 -4.31 -11.72
C ALA A 141 4.72 -4.99 -12.16
N GLU A 142 4.68 -5.77 -13.25
CA GLU A 142 5.87 -6.38 -13.85
C GLU A 142 6.83 -5.33 -14.43
N ALA A 143 6.29 -4.32 -15.10
CA ALA A 143 7.09 -3.22 -15.60
C ALA A 143 7.72 -2.40 -14.48
N ALA A 144 6.95 -2.07 -13.44
CA ALA A 144 7.38 -1.28 -12.29
C ALA A 144 8.45 -1.98 -11.44
N ALA A 145 8.46 -3.32 -11.42
CA ALA A 145 9.48 -4.10 -10.71
C ALA A 145 10.90 -3.78 -11.20
N LYS A 146 11.07 -3.42 -12.46
CA LYS A 146 12.36 -3.01 -13.05
C LYS A 146 12.88 -1.68 -12.51
N TYR A 147 11.98 -0.86 -11.98
CA TYR A 147 12.28 0.42 -11.31
C TYR A 147 12.41 0.27 -9.79
N GLY A 148 12.17 -0.93 -9.26
CA GLY A 148 12.06 -1.15 -7.81
C GLY A 148 10.78 -0.57 -7.19
N ILE A 149 9.81 -0.17 -8.02
CA ILE A 149 8.54 0.43 -7.61
C ILE A 149 7.49 -0.67 -7.49
N LYS A 150 6.61 -0.58 -6.49
CA LYS A 150 5.46 -1.46 -6.32
C LYS A 150 4.23 -0.84 -6.98
N VAL A 151 3.46 -1.64 -7.70
CA VAL A 151 2.13 -1.25 -8.18
C VAL A 151 1.08 -2.03 -7.44
N GLY A 152 0.02 -1.34 -7.02
CA GLY A 152 -1.07 -1.92 -6.24
C GLY A 152 -2.45 -1.36 -6.60
N ILE A 153 -3.47 -2.01 -6.06
CA ILE A 153 -4.83 -1.53 -6.09
C ILE A 153 -5.25 -1.21 -4.67
N HIS A 154 -5.71 0.02 -4.44
CA HIS A 154 -6.32 0.43 -3.19
C HIS A 154 -7.75 -0.11 -3.10
N SER A 155 -8.08 -0.80 -2.02
CA SER A 155 -9.39 -1.40 -1.86
C SER A 155 -10.45 -0.35 -1.54
N THR A 156 -11.60 -0.49 -2.19
CA THR A 156 -12.80 0.30 -1.90
C THR A 156 -13.96 -0.64 -1.63
N TYR A 157 -15.02 -0.16 -0.99
CA TYR A 157 -16.19 -0.97 -0.69
C TYR A 157 -16.82 -1.60 -1.94
N HIS A 158 -16.71 -0.97 -3.11
CA HIS A 158 -17.23 -1.50 -4.37
C HIS A 158 -16.62 -2.84 -4.76
N HIS A 159 -15.32 -3.06 -4.46
CA HIS A 159 -14.64 -4.31 -4.80
C HIS A 159 -15.24 -5.53 -4.10
N PHE A 160 -15.81 -5.35 -2.93
CA PHE A 160 -16.36 -6.43 -2.11
C PHE A 160 -17.88 -6.54 -2.22
N LYS A 161 -18.59 -5.43 -2.44
CA LYS A 161 -20.05 -5.43 -2.68
C LYS A 161 -20.43 -5.95 -4.08
N THR A 162 -19.57 -5.73 -5.08
CA THR A 162 -19.77 -6.28 -6.43
C THR A 162 -19.33 -7.74 -6.45
N ARG A 163 -20.27 -8.64 -6.80
CA ARG A 163 -19.99 -10.08 -6.85
C ARG A 163 -20.51 -10.69 -8.14
N TYR A 164 -19.78 -11.69 -8.64
CA TYR A 164 -20.11 -12.51 -9.80
C TYR A 164 -20.12 -13.97 -9.37
N ASN A 165 -21.29 -14.61 -9.38
CA ASN A 165 -21.46 -15.99 -8.90
C ASN A 165 -20.88 -16.21 -7.49
N GLY A 166 -21.04 -15.23 -6.60
CA GLY A 166 -20.51 -15.29 -5.23
C GLY A 166 -19.06 -14.86 -5.06
N VAL A 167 -18.29 -14.71 -6.16
CA VAL A 167 -16.89 -14.26 -6.14
C VAL A 167 -16.87 -12.72 -6.12
N SER A 168 -16.09 -12.12 -5.22
CA SER A 168 -15.94 -10.66 -5.16
C SER A 168 -15.21 -10.11 -6.38
N ALA A 169 -15.50 -8.87 -6.77
CA ALA A 169 -14.75 -8.20 -7.83
C ALA A 169 -13.26 -8.09 -7.49
N TRP A 170 -12.91 -7.99 -6.20
CA TRP A 170 -11.53 -8.07 -5.73
C TRP A 170 -10.86 -9.37 -6.13
N ASP A 171 -11.50 -10.49 -5.84
CA ASP A 171 -10.99 -11.81 -6.19
C ASP A 171 -10.92 -12.03 -7.71
N VAL A 172 -11.91 -11.52 -8.46
CA VAL A 172 -11.89 -11.55 -9.93
C VAL A 172 -10.66 -10.82 -10.48
N ILE A 173 -10.33 -9.62 -9.95
CA ILE A 173 -9.14 -8.88 -10.35
C ILE A 173 -7.87 -9.69 -10.07
N TYR A 174 -7.73 -10.17 -8.83
CA TYR A 174 -6.49 -10.82 -8.38
C TYR A 174 -6.31 -12.24 -8.94
N SER A 175 -7.36 -12.89 -9.42
CA SER A 175 -7.26 -14.17 -10.13
C SER A 175 -6.57 -14.05 -11.49
N GLU A 176 -6.60 -12.87 -12.10
CA GLU A 176 -6.03 -12.60 -13.42
C GLU A 176 -4.69 -11.84 -13.35
N ALA A 177 -4.38 -11.28 -12.18
CA ALA A 177 -3.23 -10.41 -12.02
C ALA A 177 -1.94 -11.18 -11.76
N SER A 178 -0.82 -10.62 -12.25
CA SER A 178 0.51 -11.05 -11.87
C SER A 178 0.67 -11.09 -10.33
N PRO A 179 1.40 -12.07 -9.77
CA PRO A 179 1.68 -12.12 -8.34
C PRO A 179 2.47 -10.91 -7.82
N LEU A 180 3.06 -10.11 -8.69
CA LEU A 180 3.75 -8.86 -8.34
C LEU A 180 2.78 -7.71 -8.02
N LEU A 181 1.52 -7.78 -8.47
CA LEU A 181 0.51 -6.77 -8.15
C LEU A 181 0.20 -6.79 -6.66
N GLN A 182 0.43 -5.68 -5.98
CA GLN A 182 0.21 -5.54 -4.55
C GLN A 182 -1.26 -5.23 -4.22
N GLN A 183 -1.67 -5.57 -3.02
CA GLN A 183 -2.93 -5.18 -2.43
C GLN A 183 -2.68 -4.05 -1.42
N GLN A 184 -3.25 -2.89 -1.66
CA GLN A 184 -3.32 -1.84 -0.67
C GLN A 184 -4.71 -1.91 -0.02
N ILE A 185 -4.83 -2.76 0.99
CA ILE A 185 -6.09 -2.93 1.72
C ILE A 185 -6.31 -1.70 2.59
N ASP A 186 -7.47 -1.05 2.37
CA ASP A 186 -8.03 -0.07 3.29
C ASP A 186 -8.87 -0.80 4.33
N THR A 187 -8.45 -0.75 5.57
CA THR A 187 -9.06 -1.50 6.67
C THR A 187 -10.50 -1.08 6.92
N GLY A 188 -10.78 0.22 6.91
CA GLY A 188 -12.12 0.76 7.16
C GLY A 188 -13.08 0.48 6.03
N ASN A 189 -12.68 0.79 4.78
CA ASN A 189 -13.52 0.54 3.60
C ASN A 189 -13.85 -0.94 3.44
N THR A 190 -12.89 -1.82 3.74
CA THR A 190 -13.08 -3.28 3.65
C THR A 190 -13.97 -3.79 4.78
N PHE A 191 -13.66 -3.44 6.03
CA PHE A 191 -14.41 -3.89 7.19
C PHE A 191 -15.87 -3.43 7.17
N HIS A 192 -16.12 -2.21 6.69
CA HIS A 192 -17.48 -1.66 6.53
C HIS A 192 -18.36 -2.48 5.59
N THR A 193 -17.78 -3.27 4.69
CA THR A 193 -18.56 -4.16 3.81
C THR A 193 -19.06 -5.41 4.49
N GLY A 194 -18.60 -5.72 5.69
CA GLY A 194 -18.87 -6.96 6.41
C GLY A 194 -17.92 -8.10 6.04
N GLU A 195 -16.85 -7.83 5.28
CA GLU A 195 -15.82 -8.82 4.99
C GLU A 195 -15.00 -9.16 6.25
N ASP A 196 -14.58 -10.41 6.37
CA ASP A 196 -13.56 -10.80 7.35
C ASP A 196 -12.19 -10.28 6.87
N LEU A 197 -11.78 -9.15 7.43
CA LEU A 197 -10.57 -8.44 7.05
C LEU A 197 -9.31 -9.32 7.19
N VAL A 198 -9.22 -10.09 8.27
CA VAL A 198 -8.05 -10.95 8.54
C VAL A 198 -8.02 -12.15 7.59
N ALA A 199 -9.18 -12.75 7.30
CA ALA A 199 -9.27 -13.82 6.31
C ALA A 199 -8.89 -13.31 4.90
N LEU A 200 -9.29 -12.09 4.55
CA LEU A 200 -8.90 -11.45 3.28
C LEU A 200 -7.39 -11.22 3.20
N LEU A 201 -6.78 -10.67 4.24
CA LEU A 201 -5.33 -10.48 4.31
C LEU A 201 -4.57 -11.81 4.15
N LYS A 202 -5.02 -12.86 4.83
CA LYS A 202 -4.44 -14.22 4.75
C LYS A 202 -4.57 -14.86 3.37
N LYS A 203 -5.56 -14.47 2.59
CA LYS A 203 -5.84 -15.06 1.26
C LYS A 203 -4.73 -14.75 0.24
N TYR A 204 -4.07 -13.62 0.38
CA TYR A 204 -3.05 -13.16 -0.56
C TYR A 204 -1.76 -12.76 0.18
N PRO A 205 -1.07 -13.71 0.82
CA PRO A 205 0.09 -13.42 1.66
C PRO A 205 1.23 -12.79 0.85
N ASN A 206 2.03 -11.94 1.50
CA ASN A 206 3.19 -11.25 0.92
C ASN A 206 2.86 -10.33 -0.28
N ARG A 207 1.62 -9.86 -0.36
CA ARG A 207 1.17 -8.90 -1.38
C ARG A 207 0.68 -7.58 -0.76
N HIS A 208 1.09 -7.27 0.48
CA HIS A 208 0.66 -6.10 1.25
C HIS A 208 1.86 -5.19 1.54
N HIS A 209 2.45 -4.56 0.49
CA HIS A 209 3.54 -3.60 0.68
C HIS A 209 3.11 -2.43 1.59
N SER A 210 1.86 -2.00 1.48
CA SER A 210 1.24 -1.00 2.33
C SER A 210 -0.17 -1.39 2.73
N ILE A 211 -0.58 -0.97 3.94
CA ILE A 211 -1.95 -1.07 4.45
C ILE A 211 -2.44 0.34 4.71
N HIS A 212 -3.62 0.69 4.20
CA HIS A 212 -4.31 1.90 4.62
C HIS A 212 -4.99 1.65 5.96
N ALA A 213 -4.45 2.31 6.98
CA ALA A 213 -5.01 2.33 8.32
C ALA A 213 -6.12 3.38 8.38
N LYS A 214 -7.33 2.91 8.25
CA LYS A 214 -8.57 3.70 8.30
C LYS A 214 -9.54 3.06 9.28
N GLU A 215 -10.27 3.87 10.05
CA GLU A 215 -11.30 3.34 10.94
C GLU A 215 -12.57 3.01 10.15
N ASN A 216 -13.39 2.12 10.72
CA ASN A 216 -14.69 1.83 10.17
C ASN A 216 -15.55 3.11 10.09
N VAL A 217 -16.27 3.28 9.00
CA VAL A 217 -17.09 4.46 8.73
C VAL A 217 -18.56 4.24 9.17
N PRO A 218 -19.33 5.29 9.43
CA PRO A 218 -18.99 6.72 9.45
C PRO A 218 -18.28 7.15 10.74
N THR A 219 -17.29 8.05 10.61
CA THR A 219 -16.57 8.61 11.77
C THR A 219 -16.71 10.14 11.79
N VAL A 220 -16.51 10.76 12.97
CA VAL A 220 -16.45 12.24 13.07
C VAL A 220 -15.09 12.74 12.56
N ASP A 221 -14.01 12.20 13.13
CA ASP A 221 -12.66 12.68 12.91
C ASP A 221 -11.76 11.68 12.15
N GLY A 222 -12.23 10.45 11.93
CA GLY A 222 -11.43 9.39 11.29
C GLY A 222 -10.28 8.86 12.15
N VAL A 223 -10.36 9.01 13.48
CA VAL A 223 -9.32 8.57 14.40
C VAL A 223 -9.42 7.06 14.64
N LEU A 224 -8.30 6.35 14.50
CA LEU A 224 -8.21 4.91 14.68
C LEU A 224 -8.55 4.49 16.12
N GLY A 225 -9.30 3.40 16.27
CA GLY A 225 -9.74 2.88 17.55
C GLY A 225 -10.89 3.68 18.21
N VAL A 226 -11.44 4.66 17.51
CA VAL A 226 -12.64 5.39 17.93
C VAL A 226 -13.86 4.80 17.23
N PRO A 227 -14.88 4.33 17.98
CA PRO A 227 -16.06 3.72 17.37
C PRO A 227 -16.77 4.63 16.36
N PRO A 228 -17.38 4.05 15.31
CA PRO A 228 -18.21 4.79 14.37
C PRO A 228 -19.38 5.51 15.04
N THR A 229 -19.80 6.61 14.43
CA THR A 229 -20.87 7.48 14.98
C THR A 229 -22.25 6.83 14.97
N ASP A 230 -22.46 5.79 14.20
CA ASP A 230 -23.69 5.00 14.14
C ASP A 230 -23.77 3.86 15.17
N GLY A 231 -22.79 3.76 16.07
CA GLY A 231 -22.67 2.68 17.06
C GLY A 231 -22.09 1.37 16.49
N GLY A 232 -21.53 1.41 15.28
CA GLY A 232 -20.84 0.29 14.67
C GLY A 232 -19.59 -0.13 15.46
N LYS A 233 -18.98 -1.25 15.04
CA LYS A 233 -17.73 -1.74 15.65
C LYS A 233 -16.52 -1.06 15.01
N CYS A 234 -15.48 -0.85 15.81
CA CYS A 234 -14.15 -0.53 15.28
C CYS A 234 -13.61 -1.67 14.42
N VAL A 235 -12.67 -1.33 13.53
CA VAL A 235 -11.81 -2.31 12.88
C VAL A 235 -11.17 -3.20 13.96
N PRO A 236 -11.08 -4.54 13.78
CA PRO A 236 -10.47 -5.44 14.76
C PRO A 236 -8.94 -5.31 14.76
N TRP A 237 -8.45 -4.17 15.26
CA TRP A 237 -7.05 -3.76 15.17
C TRP A 237 -6.08 -4.79 15.76
N ASP A 238 -6.41 -5.40 16.89
CA ASP A 238 -5.53 -6.39 17.52
C ASP A 238 -5.31 -7.61 16.64
N ASP A 239 -6.36 -8.10 15.96
CA ASP A 239 -6.27 -9.22 15.03
C ASP A 239 -5.51 -8.83 13.76
N VAL A 240 -5.72 -7.60 13.26
CA VAL A 240 -4.98 -7.06 12.11
C VAL A 240 -3.51 -6.94 12.43
N PHE A 241 -3.14 -6.36 13.58
CA PHE A 241 -1.74 -6.24 13.99
C PHE A 241 -1.09 -7.61 14.21
N ALA A 242 -1.80 -8.54 14.84
CA ALA A 242 -1.28 -9.89 15.06
C ALA A 242 -0.94 -10.58 13.75
N TYR A 243 -1.81 -10.46 12.73
CA TYR A 243 -1.53 -11.02 11.41
C TYR A 243 -0.40 -10.27 10.69
N MET A 244 -0.44 -8.94 10.65
CA MET A 244 0.53 -8.14 9.91
C MET A 244 1.97 -8.29 10.42
N LYS A 245 2.16 -8.65 11.69
CA LYS A 245 3.48 -9.04 12.23
C LYS A 245 4.06 -10.31 11.57
N THR A 246 3.25 -11.11 10.92
CA THR A 246 3.69 -12.31 10.17
C THR A 246 3.99 -12.01 8.70
N GLU A 247 3.56 -10.86 8.18
CA GLU A 247 3.79 -10.43 6.80
C GLU A 247 5.20 -9.88 6.61
N THR A 248 5.93 -10.46 5.66
CA THR A 248 7.30 -10.03 5.35
C THR A 248 7.36 -8.94 4.29
N ALA A 249 6.29 -8.79 3.49
CA ALA A 249 6.22 -7.80 2.42
C ALA A 249 5.76 -6.43 2.91
N GLN A 250 5.11 -6.35 4.08
CA GLN A 250 4.60 -5.09 4.60
C GLN A 250 5.75 -4.17 5.03
N LYS A 251 5.72 -2.95 4.50
CA LYS A 251 6.68 -1.90 4.82
C LYS A 251 6.02 -0.68 5.42
N TRP A 252 4.76 -0.39 5.03
CA TRP A 252 4.08 0.85 5.35
C TRP A 252 2.71 0.65 6.00
N TRP A 253 2.49 1.33 7.10
CA TRP A 253 1.17 1.71 7.58
C TRP A 253 0.86 3.11 7.07
N ILE A 254 -0.13 3.26 6.21
CA ILE A 254 -0.53 4.55 5.65
C ILE A 254 -1.84 4.96 6.30
N VAL A 255 -1.79 5.98 7.13
CA VAL A 255 -2.99 6.54 7.77
C VAL A 255 -3.86 7.24 6.73
N GLU A 256 -5.15 6.95 6.73
CA GLU A 256 -6.17 7.69 6.00
C GLU A 256 -7.27 8.17 6.96
N ALA A 257 -7.05 9.33 7.57
CA ALA A 257 -7.98 9.94 8.53
C ALA A 257 -8.95 10.86 7.78
N GLU A 258 -10.10 10.33 7.40
CA GLU A 258 -11.18 11.11 6.77
C GLU A 258 -12.18 11.60 7.82
N GLY A 259 -12.58 12.85 7.74
CA GLY A 259 -13.51 13.52 8.64
C GLY A 259 -13.15 14.97 8.87
N ARG A 260 -11.89 15.28 9.07
CA ARG A 260 -11.38 16.63 9.32
C ARG A 260 -10.24 16.98 8.34
N PRO A 261 -10.54 17.19 7.03
CA PRO A 261 -9.50 17.44 6.02
C PRO A 261 -8.82 18.82 6.16
N ASP A 262 -9.28 19.61 7.09
CA ASP A 262 -8.78 20.93 7.48
C ASP A 262 -7.92 20.92 8.76
N SER A 263 -7.60 19.73 9.29
CA SER A 263 -6.86 19.58 10.56
C SER A 263 -5.85 18.44 10.51
N LEU A 264 -4.68 18.66 11.08
CA LEU A 264 -3.66 17.63 11.31
C LEU A 264 -3.92 16.78 12.55
N GLU A 265 -4.76 17.25 13.47
CA GLU A 265 -4.96 16.61 14.77
C GLU A 265 -5.40 15.14 14.68
N PRO A 266 -6.41 14.75 13.86
CA PRO A 266 -6.78 13.36 13.71
C PRO A 266 -5.64 12.49 13.18
N ALA A 267 -4.90 12.98 12.18
CA ALA A 267 -3.76 12.27 11.61
C ALA A 267 -2.67 11.99 12.65
N ILE A 268 -2.36 12.97 13.51
CA ILE A 268 -1.38 12.79 14.60
C ILE A 268 -1.86 11.78 15.63
N LYS A 269 -3.14 11.77 15.98
CA LYS A 269 -3.72 10.75 16.87
C LYS A 269 -3.61 9.34 16.28
N CYS A 270 -3.85 9.21 14.97
CA CYS A 270 -3.77 7.92 14.27
C CYS A 270 -2.34 7.35 14.25
N VAL A 271 -1.34 8.15 13.92
CA VAL A 271 0.04 7.62 13.90
C VAL A 271 0.51 7.23 15.29
N LYS A 272 0.10 7.96 16.33
CA LYS A 272 0.37 7.57 17.72
C LYS A 272 -0.29 6.24 18.06
N PHE A 273 -1.58 6.05 17.71
CA PHE A 273 -2.29 4.79 17.89
C PHE A 273 -1.55 3.61 17.27
N LEU A 274 -1.01 3.77 16.06
CA LEU A 274 -0.24 2.73 15.37
C LEU A 274 1.09 2.47 16.09
N ARG A 275 1.87 3.50 16.38
CA ARG A 275 3.19 3.37 17.03
C ARG A 275 3.16 2.70 18.39
N ASP A 276 2.06 2.88 19.11
CA ASP A 276 1.90 2.28 20.45
C ASP A 276 1.59 0.76 20.37
N ARG A 277 1.27 0.20 19.17
CA ARG A 277 0.75 -1.17 18.99
C ARG A 277 1.51 -2.04 17.98
N THR A 278 2.31 -1.46 17.09
CA THR A 278 3.05 -2.17 16.02
C THR A 278 4.60 -2.12 16.17
#